data_b09179797683d914b3d7e0ae12e56363
#
_entry.id   b09179797683d914b3d7e0ae12e56363
#
_cell.length_a   1.000
_cell.length_b   1.000
_cell.length_c   1.000
_cell.angle_alpha   90.00
_cell.angle_beta   90.00
_cell.angle_gamma   90.00
#
_symmetry.space_group_name_H-M   'P 1'
#
loop_
_entity.id
_entity.type
_entity.pdbx_description
1 polymer ?
#
loop_
_entity_poly.entity_id
_entity_poly.type
_entity_poly.pdbx_seq_one_letter_code
_entity_poly.pdbx_strand_id
1 'polypeptide(L)'
;VTGNCPAQACRDREYDRGETIGWTHDIVLLSRRSMLAKIGCAAVAVTTPAKAQRVGVDPPERITVNAEPIAAFSSRAPDQRRFGPVEYVGGLELKSSYSEFGGFSAIRVAPDGEHFVSLTDKGRWLTGRIVYKRGQPAGIAEAMMAPMLGPDGRTLAARGWYDTESLTERDGWFYVGIERVNRIVRFDFARQGLLARAEVVPAPPGISHLPYNKGLEALTFAPRNSKLAGALIAFSERGLDPNGNLKAFLIGGATPGEFSVKRRDDFDISDSVTLQSGDVLLLERRFSWWTGIAMRLRRIAISDIAPGALVDGTDLLFADLGHQIDNMEGLSVHADSNGETILTLISDDNFSILQRTMLLQFKLVHE
;
A
#
# COMPACT_ATOMS: atom_id res chain seq x y z
N VAL A 1 45.13 -28.70 37.44
CA VAL A 1 45.19 -29.96 36.75
C VAL A 1 44.61 -29.73 35.36
N THR A 2 45.39 -29.29 34.49
CA THR A 2 45.98 -29.73 33.20
C THR A 2 45.22 -30.84 32.47
N GLY A 3 44.95 -30.60 31.18
CA GLY A 3 44.50 -31.62 30.24
C GLY A 3 44.17 -31.06 28.85
N ASN A 4 45.19 -30.94 28.08
CA ASN A 4 45.43 -30.75 26.66
C ASN A 4 44.34 -31.16 25.64
N CYS A 5 44.31 -30.37 24.61
CA CYS A 5 43.90 -30.65 23.23
C CYS A 5 44.72 -31.79 22.60
N PRO A 6 44.25 -32.48 21.58
CA PRO A 6 44.92 -32.26 20.28
C PRO A 6 43.99 -32.13 19.06
N ALA A 7 44.58 -31.41 18.10
CA ALA A 7 44.12 -31.17 16.74
C ALA A 7 44.27 -32.41 15.82
N GLN A 8 43.63 -32.27 14.66
CA GLN A 8 43.94 -32.90 13.36
C GLN A 8 43.05 -34.05 12.88
N ALA A 9 42.24 -33.80 11.85
CA ALA A 9 42.58 -34.28 10.50
C ALA A 9 41.54 -33.82 9.49
N CYS A 10 42.01 -33.06 8.53
CA CYS A 10 41.45 -32.93 7.21
C CYS A 10 41.39 -34.30 6.52
N ARG A 11 40.34 -34.57 5.78
CA ARG A 11 40.43 -35.39 4.57
C ARG A 11 39.31 -35.04 3.58
N ASP A 12 39.78 -34.65 2.41
CA ASP A 12 39.10 -34.50 1.14
C ASP A 12 38.30 -35.76 0.77
N ARG A 13 37.17 -35.58 0.16
CA ARG A 13 36.56 -36.59 -0.72
C ARG A 13 36.21 -35.99 -2.04
N GLU A 14 37.05 -36.34 -3.01
CA GLU A 14 36.79 -36.33 -4.46
C GLU A 14 35.44 -36.94 -4.76
N TYR A 15 34.70 -36.32 -5.66
CA TYR A 15 33.55 -36.91 -6.32
C TYR A 15 34.00 -37.43 -7.69
N ASP A 16 33.91 -38.75 -7.77
CA ASP A 16 34.23 -39.60 -8.92
C ASP A 16 33.23 -39.40 -10.05
N ARG A 17 33.74 -39.47 -11.27
CA ARG A 17 33.04 -39.44 -12.56
C ARG A 17 32.73 -40.85 -13.03
N GLY A 18 31.57 -41.04 -13.62
CA GLY A 18 31.19 -42.19 -14.42
C GLY A 18 29.69 -42.32 -14.43
N GLU A 19 29.00 -42.37 -15.49
CA GLU A 19 29.14 -43.11 -16.73
C GLU A 19 28.20 -42.53 -17.81
N THR A 20 28.68 -42.45 -19.01
CA THR A 20 27.94 -42.17 -20.24
C THR A 20 27.25 -43.46 -20.73
N ILE A 21 25.96 -43.38 -21.01
CA ILE A 21 25.26 -44.40 -21.82
C ILE A 21 24.93 -43.80 -23.17
N GLY A 22 25.65 -44.26 -24.18
CA GLY A 22 25.44 -43.94 -25.60
C GLY A 22 24.28 -44.80 -26.16
N TRP A 23 23.54 -44.17 -27.06
CA TRP A 23 22.74 -44.89 -28.07
C TRP A 23 23.13 -44.37 -29.44
N THR A 24 23.78 -45.26 -30.18
CA THR A 24 24.03 -45.17 -31.60
C THR A 24 22.81 -45.69 -32.36
N HIS A 25 22.32 -44.94 -33.33
CA HIS A 25 21.61 -45.52 -34.46
C HIS A 25 21.96 -44.82 -35.78
N ASP A 26 22.25 -45.63 -36.66
CA ASP A 26 22.85 -45.65 -37.96
C ASP A 26 22.34 -44.62 -38.98
N ILE A 27 23.31 -44.19 -39.73
CA ILE A 27 23.21 -43.42 -40.96
C ILE A 27 22.77 -44.36 -42.10
N VAL A 28 21.71 -43.95 -42.81
CA VAL A 28 21.46 -44.49 -44.17
C VAL A 28 21.60 -43.36 -45.18
N LEU A 29 22.71 -43.38 -45.87
CA LEU A 29 22.95 -42.58 -47.08
C LEU A 29 22.16 -43.15 -48.24
N LEU A 30 21.31 -42.39 -48.86
CA LEU A 30 20.86 -42.62 -50.25
C LEU A 30 21.06 -41.35 -51.10
N SER A 31 22.08 -41.48 -51.89
CA SER A 31 22.38 -40.60 -53.03
C SER A 31 21.39 -40.84 -54.18
N ARG A 32 20.81 -39.79 -54.74
CA ARG A 32 20.52 -39.71 -56.18
C ARG A 32 20.48 -38.28 -56.67
N ARG A 33 21.35 -38.03 -57.62
CA ARG A 33 21.38 -36.90 -58.55
C ARG A 33 20.10 -36.87 -59.39
N SER A 34 19.48 -35.72 -59.60
CA SER A 34 19.25 -35.21 -60.97
C SER A 34 18.26 -34.03 -61.01
N MET A 35 18.65 -33.09 -61.80
CA MET A 35 17.89 -32.16 -62.64
C MET A 35 17.39 -30.85 -62.10
N LEU A 36 18.04 -29.87 -62.67
CA LEU A 36 17.69 -28.47 -62.77
C LEU A 36 16.28 -28.23 -63.35
N ALA A 37 15.50 -27.39 -62.64
CA ALA A 37 14.54 -26.50 -63.30
C ALA A 37 14.58 -25.16 -62.57
N LYS A 38 15.10 -24.14 -63.21
CA LYS A 38 15.07 -22.75 -62.78
C LYS A 38 13.64 -22.25 -63.00
N ILE A 39 12.86 -22.06 -61.92
CA ILE A 39 11.67 -21.21 -61.96
C ILE A 39 11.96 -20.10 -60.98
N GLY A 40 12.23 -18.91 -61.52
CA GLY A 40 12.34 -17.69 -60.74
C GLY A 40 10.98 -17.26 -60.23
N CYS A 41 10.67 -17.50 -58.95
CA CYS A 41 9.60 -16.80 -58.24
C CYS A 41 10.19 -15.59 -57.58
N ALA A 42 9.95 -14.42 -58.15
CA ALA A 42 10.17 -13.17 -57.47
C ALA A 42 9.17 -13.10 -56.28
N ALA A 43 9.63 -13.45 -55.08
CA ALA A 43 8.88 -13.21 -53.88
C ALA A 43 8.89 -11.68 -53.61
N VAL A 44 7.81 -11.01 -53.94
CA VAL A 44 7.55 -9.66 -53.47
C VAL A 44 7.25 -9.80 -51.95
N ALA A 45 8.26 -9.51 -51.14
CA ALA A 45 8.08 -9.37 -49.72
C ALA A 45 7.21 -8.13 -49.47
N VAL A 46 5.91 -8.34 -49.32
CA VAL A 46 5.02 -7.35 -48.79
C VAL A 46 5.34 -7.24 -47.31
N THR A 47 6.24 -6.34 -46.95
CA THR A 47 6.46 -5.92 -45.58
C THR A 47 5.21 -5.15 -45.13
N THR A 48 4.24 -5.84 -44.61
CA THR A 48 3.19 -5.17 -43.80
C THR A 48 3.91 -4.50 -42.61
N PRO A 49 3.82 -3.18 -42.45
CA PRO A 49 4.34 -2.56 -41.26
C PRO A 49 3.62 -3.21 -40.08
N ALA A 50 4.36 -3.90 -39.21
CA ALA A 50 3.87 -4.35 -37.94
C ALA A 50 3.32 -3.07 -37.24
N LYS A 51 2.00 -2.92 -37.20
CA LYS A 51 1.38 -1.92 -36.32
C LYS A 51 1.91 -2.25 -34.93
N ALA A 52 2.87 -1.43 -34.46
CA ALA A 52 3.19 -1.42 -33.05
C ALA A 52 1.85 -1.26 -32.34
N GLN A 53 1.38 -2.32 -31.73
CA GLN A 53 0.21 -2.28 -30.87
C GLN A 53 0.61 -1.32 -29.76
N ARG A 54 0.16 -0.07 -29.84
CA ARG A 54 0.22 0.83 -28.69
C ARG A 54 -0.55 0.08 -27.63
N VAL A 55 0.11 -0.41 -26.63
CA VAL A 55 -0.52 -0.87 -25.40
C VAL A 55 -1.17 0.40 -24.85
N GLY A 56 -2.43 0.61 -25.22
CA GLY A 56 -3.22 1.74 -24.77
C GLY A 56 -3.39 1.55 -23.27
N VAL A 57 -3.07 2.58 -22.52
CA VAL A 57 -3.43 2.63 -21.09
C VAL A 57 -4.95 2.86 -21.06
N ASP A 58 -5.68 2.09 -20.28
CA ASP A 58 -7.11 2.28 -20.09
C ASP A 58 -7.37 3.71 -19.58
N PRO A 59 -8.28 4.46 -20.20
CA PRO A 59 -8.60 5.80 -19.74
C PRO A 59 -9.30 5.75 -18.38
N PRO A 60 -9.33 6.89 -17.63
CA PRO A 60 -10.16 6.98 -16.45
C PRO A 60 -11.61 6.62 -16.75
N GLU A 61 -12.18 5.74 -15.95
CA GLU A 61 -13.53 5.21 -16.13
C GLU A 61 -14.45 5.64 -14.99
N ARG A 62 -15.65 6.11 -15.31
CA ARG A 62 -16.69 6.39 -14.32
C ARG A 62 -17.34 5.08 -13.91
N ILE A 63 -17.38 4.83 -12.62
CA ILE A 63 -17.98 3.62 -12.04
C ILE A 63 -19.17 3.96 -11.15
N THR A 64 -20.03 2.98 -10.92
CA THR A 64 -21.09 3.06 -9.92
C THR A 64 -20.65 2.33 -8.67
N VAL A 65 -20.71 3.02 -7.53
CA VAL A 65 -20.47 2.45 -6.22
C VAL A 65 -21.78 2.43 -5.44
N ASN A 66 -22.25 1.24 -5.13
CA ASN A 66 -23.38 1.04 -4.22
C ASN A 66 -22.87 1.12 -2.78
N ALA A 67 -23.61 1.78 -1.92
CA ALA A 67 -23.23 2.01 -0.55
C ALA A 67 -24.37 1.62 0.38
N GLU A 68 -24.12 0.72 1.32
CA GLU A 68 -25.07 0.30 2.34
C GLU A 68 -24.64 0.89 3.69
N PRO A 69 -25.50 1.67 4.40
CA PRO A 69 -25.14 2.30 5.66
C PRO A 69 -24.86 1.29 6.77
N ILE A 70 -23.78 1.53 7.52
CA ILE A 70 -23.42 0.81 8.74
C ILE A 70 -23.88 1.67 9.91
N ALA A 71 -25.05 1.32 10.49
CA ALA A 71 -25.70 2.15 11.48
C ALA A 71 -25.00 2.14 12.86
N ALA A 72 -24.37 1.03 13.23
CA ALA A 72 -23.72 0.84 14.53
C ALA A 72 -22.31 0.30 14.35
N PHE A 73 -21.35 0.82 15.13
CA PHE A 73 -19.98 0.31 15.11
C PHE A 73 -19.80 -0.94 15.98
N SER A 74 -20.40 -0.95 17.17
CA SER A 74 -20.38 -2.13 18.04
C SER A 74 -21.56 -3.05 17.76
N SER A 75 -21.30 -4.32 17.46
CA SER A 75 -22.34 -5.34 17.33
C SER A 75 -22.93 -5.76 18.67
N ARG A 76 -22.16 -5.58 19.76
CA ARG A 76 -22.57 -5.94 21.12
C ARG A 76 -23.36 -4.83 21.81
N ALA A 77 -23.10 -3.58 21.44
CA ALA A 77 -23.75 -2.38 21.97
C ALA A 77 -24.10 -1.41 20.83
N PRO A 78 -25.18 -1.66 20.06
CA PRO A 78 -25.47 -0.89 18.84
C PRO A 78 -25.73 0.60 19.08
N ASP A 79 -26.20 0.96 20.28
CA ASP A 79 -26.45 2.35 20.66
C ASP A 79 -25.19 3.10 21.10
N GLN A 80 -24.09 2.39 21.35
CA GLN A 80 -22.82 3.00 21.75
C GLN A 80 -22.22 3.76 20.58
N ARG A 81 -22.04 5.07 20.79
CA ARG A 81 -21.38 5.95 19.80
C ARG A 81 -19.96 6.31 20.22
N ARG A 82 -19.69 6.42 21.52
CA ARG A 82 -18.40 6.85 22.04
C ARG A 82 -17.52 5.68 22.45
N PHE A 83 -16.29 5.68 21.96
CA PHE A 83 -15.26 4.66 22.18
C PHE A 83 -13.97 5.38 22.63
N GLY A 84 -13.86 5.65 23.93
CA GLY A 84 -12.79 6.47 24.48
C GLY A 84 -12.84 7.91 23.93
N PRO A 85 -11.74 8.40 23.34
CA PRO A 85 -11.67 9.74 22.77
C PRO A 85 -12.26 9.85 21.36
N VAL A 86 -12.80 8.79 20.78
CA VAL A 86 -13.42 8.83 19.45
C VAL A 86 -14.92 8.55 19.53
N GLU A 87 -15.70 9.19 18.66
CA GLU A 87 -17.12 9.00 18.49
C GLU A 87 -17.44 8.51 17.08
N TYR A 88 -18.20 7.44 16.97
CA TYR A 88 -18.62 6.90 15.67
C TYR A 88 -19.67 7.81 15.02
N VAL A 89 -19.33 8.33 13.85
CA VAL A 89 -20.23 9.18 13.03
C VAL A 89 -21.14 8.31 12.18
N GLY A 90 -20.60 7.35 11.47
CA GLY A 90 -21.29 6.45 10.57
C GLY A 90 -20.33 5.67 9.69
N GLY A 91 -20.85 4.77 8.88
CA GLY A 91 -20.06 4.02 7.92
C GLY A 91 -20.87 3.53 6.73
N LEU A 92 -20.17 3.02 5.74
CA LEU A 92 -20.72 2.46 4.51
C LEU A 92 -20.02 1.14 4.21
N GLU A 93 -20.79 0.14 3.80
CA GLU A 93 -20.26 -1.00 3.06
C GLU A 93 -20.38 -0.66 1.57
N LEU A 94 -19.26 -0.75 0.84
CA LEU A 94 -19.14 -0.31 -0.55
C LEU A 94 -19.03 -1.50 -1.48
N LYS A 95 -19.79 -1.48 -2.57
CA LYS A 95 -19.77 -2.51 -3.61
C LYS A 95 -19.84 -1.89 -5.01
N SER A 96 -19.15 -2.49 -5.96
CA SER A 96 -19.26 -2.13 -7.36
C SER A 96 -19.24 -3.37 -8.25
N SER A 97 -19.90 -3.28 -9.41
CA SER A 97 -19.78 -4.28 -10.47
C SER A 97 -18.51 -4.13 -11.31
N TYR A 98 -17.72 -3.08 -11.05
CA TYR A 98 -16.45 -2.87 -11.72
C TYR A 98 -15.40 -3.85 -11.16
N SER A 99 -14.85 -4.71 -12.01
CA SER A 99 -14.01 -5.84 -11.61
C SER A 99 -12.71 -5.47 -10.86
N GLU A 100 -12.26 -4.22 -11.03
CA GLU A 100 -11.06 -3.70 -10.37
C GLU A 100 -11.37 -2.91 -9.08
N PHE A 101 -12.66 -2.88 -8.65
CA PHE A 101 -13.06 -2.24 -7.40
C PHE A 101 -12.81 -3.21 -6.24
N GLY A 102 -11.98 -2.81 -5.29
CA GLY A 102 -11.51 -3.60 -4.16
C GLY A 102 -10.00 -3.43 -3.94
N GLY A 103 -9.43 -4.13 -2.96
CA GLY A 103 -7.99 -4.05 -2.70
C GLY A 103 -7.53 -2.65 -2.24
N PHE A 104 -8.33 -1.92 -1.46
CA PHE A 104 -8.02 -0.53 -1.08
C PHE A 104 -7.03 -0.48 0.08
N SER A 105 -5.85 0.06 -0.21
CA SER A 105 -4.74 0.15 0.75
C SER A 105 -4.64 1.51 1.44
N ALA A 106 -5.17 2.59 0.84
CA ALA A 106 -5.12 3.91 1.44
C ALA A 106 -6.22 4.83 0.97
N ILE A 107 -6.54 5.85 1.76
CA ILE A 107 -7.51 6.90 1.43
C ILE A 107 -7.02 8.27 1.92
N ARG A 108 -7.30 9.35 1.16
CA ARG A 108 -7.15 10.73 1.61
C ARG A 108 -8.40 11.52 1.23
N VAL A 109 -9.09 12.01 2.25
CA VAL A 109 -10.24 12.91 2.11
C VAL A 109 -9.73 14.33 2.05
N ALA A 110 -10.22 15.10 1.10
CA ALA A 110 -9.87 16.50 0.92
C ALA A 110 -10.36 17.37 2.10
N PRO A 111 -9.85 18.59 2.26
CA PRO A 111 -10.27 19.49 3.33
C PRO A 111 -11.75 19.88 3.32
N ASP A 112 -12.45 19.68 2.18
CA ASP A 112 -13.91 19.88 2.11
C ASP A 112 -14.72 18.78 2.79
N GLY A 113 -14.06 17.67 3.19
CA GLY A 113 -14.68 16.52 3.84
C GLY A 113 -15.49 15.62 2.91
N GLU A 114 -15.57 15.96 1.62
CA GLU A 114 -16.39 15.25 0.65
C GLU A 114 -15.55 14.51 -0.40
N HIS A 115 -14.69 15.23 -1.13
CA HIS A 115 -13.86 14.61 -2.17
C HIS A 115 -12.76 13.75 -1.56
N PHE A 116 -12.47 12.64 -2.21
CA PHE A 116 -11.40 11.75 -1.78
C PHE A 116 -10.62 11.16 -2.93
N VAL A 117 -9.39 10.77 -2.64
CA VAL A 117 -8.52 9.94 -3.46
C VAL A 117 -8.15 8.72 -2.65
N SER A 118 -8.29 7.55 -3.25
CA SER A 118 -7.87 6.27 -2.70
C SER A 118 -7.02 5.54 -3.73
N LEU A 119 -6.26 4.56 -3.29
CA LEU A 119 -5.51 3.66 -4.17
C LEU A 119 -5.76 2.20 -3.80
N THR A 120 -5.47 1.32 -4.75
CA THR A 120 -5.55 -0.13 -4.56
C THR A 120 -4.16 -0.75 -4.63
N ASP A 121 -3.98 -1.91 -4.02
CA ASP A 121 -2.80 -2.77 -4.09
C ASP A 121 -2.34 -3.06 -5.54
N LYS A 122 -3.30 -3.10 -6.48
CA LYS A 122 -3.06 -3.31 -7.92
C LYS A 122 -2.56 -2.08 -8.66
N GLY A 123 -2.29 -0.96 -7.98
CA GLY A 123 -1.81 0.27 -8.60
C GLY A 123 -2.88 0.99 -9.40
N ARG A 124 -4.07 1.16 -8.82
CA ARG A 124 -5.16 1.96 -9.39
C ARG A 124 -5.57 3.08 -8.47
N TRP A 125 -5.96 4.19 -9.05
CA TRP A 125 -6.65 5.27 -8.38
C TRP A 125 -8.14 5.01 -8.29
N LEU A 126 -8.75 5.36 -7.17
CA LEU A 126 -10.17 5.64 -7.04
C LEU A 126 -10.32 7.09 -6.58
N THR A 127 -11.12 7.88 -7.28
CA THR A 127 -11.58 9.18 -6.80
C THR A 127 -13.10 9.16 -6.67
N GLY A 128 -13.63 10.00 -5.79
CA GLY A 128 -15.07 10.10 -5.61
C GLY A 128 -15.43 11.20 -4.64
N ARG A 129 -16.73 11.29 -4.35
CA ARG A 129 -17.27 12.22 -3.37
C ARG A 129 -18.17 11.47 -2.39
N ILE A 130 -17.90 11.62 -1.09
CA ILE A 130 -18.76 11.10 -0.02
C ILE A 130 -20.02 11.95 0.03
N VAL A 131 -21.16 11.32 -0.08
CA VAL A 131 -22.47 11.97 0.05
C VAL A 131 -22.94 11.84 1.48
N TYR A 132 -23.29 12.96 2.09
CA TYR A 132 -23.78 12.99 3.47
C TYR A 132 -25.29 13.20 3.54
N LYS A 133 -25.89 12.56 4.54
CA LYS A 133 -27.28 12.80 4.92
C LYS A 133 -27.37 12.95 6.44
N ARG A 134 -27.83 14.11 6.88
CA ARG A 134 -27.90 14.45 8.32
C ARG A 134 -26.55 14.30 9.04
N GLY A 135 -25.45 14.69 8.38
CA GLY A 135 -24.08 14.62 8.92
C GLY A 135 -23.45 13.22 8.95
N GLN A 136 -24.10 12.20 8.40
CA GLN A 136 -23.57 10.84 8.31
C GLN A 136 -23.28 10.47 6.85
N PRO A 137 -22.22 9.70 6.57
CA PRO A 137 -21.97 9.18 5.24
C PRO A 137 -23.16 8.33 4.77
N ALA A 138 -23.65 8.56 3.56
CA ALA A 138 -24.86 7.95 3.04
C ALA A 138 -24.68 7.40 1.60
N GLY A 139 -23.55 7.67 0.96
CA GLY A 139 -23.28 7.17 -0.39
C GLY A 139 -21.96 7.67 -0.94
N ILE A 140 -21.61 7.17 -2.12
CA ILE A 140 -20.48 7.64 -2.93
C ILE A 140 -21.03 8.12 -4.27
N ALA A 141 -20.62 9.32 -4.68
CA ALA A 141 -20.93 9.90 -5.98
C ALA A 141 -19.66 10.18 -6.76
N GLU A 142 -19.83 10.40 -8.08
CA GLU A 142 -18.74 10.83 -8.98
C GLU A 142 -17.52 9.93 -8.99
N ALA A 143 -17.72 8.63 -8.69
CA ALA A 143 -16.63 7.67 -8.57
C ALA A 143 -15.97 7.43 -9.94
N MET A 144 -14.64 7.52 -9.98
CA MET A 144 -13.82 7.22 -11.14
C MET A 144 -12.64 6.35 -10.75
N MET A 145 -12.33 5.36 -11.57
CA MET A 145 -11.11 4.56 -11.42
C MET A 145 -10.18 4.73 -12.63
N ALA A 146 -8.89 4.66 -12.39
CA ALA A 146 -7.86 4.73 -13.42
C ALA A 146 -6.61 3.97 -13.01
N PRO A 147 -5.84 3.39 -13.93
CA PRO A 147 -4.53 2.82 -13.62
C PRO A 147 -3.54 3.92 -13.25
N MET A 148 -2.70 3.67 -12.27
CA MET A 148 -1.56 4.53 -11.94
C MET A 148 -0.47 4.39 -12.99
N LEU A 149 0.11 5.53 -13.41
CA LEU A 149 1.08 5.56 -14.51
C LEU A 149 2.52 5.71 -14.00
N GLY A 150 3.39 4.88 -14.51
CA GLY A 150 4.84 5.01 -14.30
C GLY A 150 5.46 6.20 -15.05
N PRO A 151 6.74 6.49 -14.84
CA PRO A 151 7.44 7.61 -15.47
C PRO A 151 7.41 7.58 -17.01
N ASP A 152 7.35 6.40 -17.61
CA ASP A 152 7.28 6.18 -19.06
C ASP A 152 5.84 6.17 -19.60
N GLY A 153 4.83 6.40 -18.73
CA GLY A 153 3.42 6.37 -19.10
C GLY A 153 2.81 4.97 -19.25
N ARG A 154 3.55 3.91 -18.97
CA ARG A 154 2.99 2.56 -18.79
C ARG A 154 2.37 2.46 -17.40
N THR A 155 1.41 1.55 -17.21
CA THR A 155 0.83 1.32 -15.88
C THR A 155 1.89 0.83 -14.89
N LEU A 156 1.76 1.14 -13.61
CA LEU A 156 2.64 0.62 -12.56
C LEU A 156 2.62 -0.91 -12.58
N ALA A 157 1.47 -1.54 -12.73
CA ALA A 157 1.34 -2.99 -12.83
C ALA A 157 2.16 -3.57 -13.99
N ALA A 158 2.11 -2.96 -15.19
CA ALA A 158 2.91 -3.39 -16.35
C ALA A 158 4.42 -3.22 -16.17
N ARG A 159 4.84 -2.44 -15.17
CA ARG A 159 6.25 -2.28 -14.77
C ARG A 159 6.67 -3.25 -13.67
N GLY A 160 5.74 -4.04 -13.11
CA GLY A 160 5.96 -4.81 -11.90
C GLY A 160 6.02 -3.94 -10.63
N TRP A 161 5.51 -2.70 -10.68
CA TRP A 161 5.39 -1.76 -9.57
C TRP A 161 3.95 -1.74 -9.07
N TYR A 162 3.44 -2.86 -8.65
CA TYR A 162 2.17 -3.00 -7.95
C TYR A 162 2.45 -3.21 -6.44
N ASP A 163 1.46 -3.52 -5.63
CA ASP A 163 1.55 -3.46 -4.18
C ASP A 163 1.75 -1.99 -3.75
N THR A 164 0.82 -1.13 -4.13
CA THR A 164 0.80 0.27 -3.70
C THR A 164 0.04 0.35 -2.39
N GLU A 165 0.73 0.62 -1.27
CA GLU A 165 0.19 0.43 0.07
C GLU A 165 0.00 1.72 0.85
N SER A 166 0.74 2.77 0.53
CA SER A 166 0.67 4.01 1.28
C SER A 166 0.40 5.23 0.41
N LEU A 167 -0.32 6.20 0.97
CA LEU A 167 -0.68 7.43 0.31
C LEU A 167 -0.53 8.61 1.27
N THR A 168 0.06 9.71 0.82
CA THR A 168 -0.03 11.01 1.51
C THR A 168 -0.02 12.15 0.50
N GLU A 169 -0.49 13.32 0.90
CA GLU A 169 -0.59 14.48 0.01
C GLU A 169 0.17 15.66 0.61
N ARG A 170 0.86 16.42 -0.27
CA ARG A 170 1.40 17.73 0.05
C ARG A 170 1.43 18.63 -1.18
N ASP A 171 0.80 19.78 -1.08
CA ASP A 171 0.84 20.83 -2.10
C ASP A 171 0.37 20.36 -3.50
N GLY A 172 -0.67 19.50 -3.52
CA GLY A 172 -1.24 18.94 -4.75
C GLY A 172 -0.47 17.77 -5.34
N TRP A 173 0.59 17.32 -4.66
CA TRP A 173 1.33 16.10 -5.00
C TRP A 173 0.92 14.96 -4.11
N PHE A 174 0.52 13.84 -4.70
CA PHE A 174 0.36 12.60 -3.97
C PHE A 174 1.65 11.79 -3.95
N TYR A 175 2.04 11.32 -2.77
CA TYR A 175 3.18 10.44 -2.53
C TYR A 175 2.68 9.06 -2.20
N VAL A 176 3.23 8.06 -2.88
CA VAL A 176 2.79 6.67 -2.80
C VAL A 176 3.98 5.78 -2.50
N GLY A 177 3.85 4.93 -1.51
CA GLY A 177 4.77 3.83 -1.26
C GLY A 177 4.39 2.61 -2.11
N ILE A 178 5.37 2.00 -2.73
CA ILE A 178 5.23 0.77 -3.51
C ILE A 178 6.02 -0.31 -2.79
N GLU A 179 5.33 -1.19 -2.10
CA GLU A 179 5.93 -2.19 -1.25
C GLU A 179 6.75 -3.22 -2.04
N ARG A 180 6.21 -3.68 -3.17
CA ARG A 180 6.85 -4.68 -4.04
C ARG A 180 8.30 -4.37 -4.41
N VAL A 181 8.61 -3.10 -4.54
CA VAL A 181 9.94 -2.63 -4.93
C VAL A 181 10.57 -1.71 -3.90
N ASN A 182 9.94 -1.54 -2.74
CA ASN A 182 10.34 -0.66 -1.65
C ASN A 182 10.76 0.72 -2.16
N ARG A 183 9.84 1.39 -2.89
CA ARG A 183 10.05 2.71 -3.49
C ARG A 183 8.96 3.67 -3.11
N ILE A 184 9.33 4.94 -3.05
CA ILE A 184 8.39 6.03 -2.96
C ILE A 184 8.35 6.74 -4.31
N VAL A 185 7.15 6.98 -4.80
CA VAL A 185 6.90 7.79 -6.00
C VAL A 185 5.95 8.92 -5.65
N ARG A 186 5.94 9.97 -6.48
CA ARG A 186 4.99 11.07 -6.35
C ARG A 186 4.32 11.38 -7.69
N PHE A 187 3.14 11.96 -7.60
CA PHE A 187 2.30 12.29 -8.75
C PHE A 187 1.83 13.74 -8.65
N ASP A 188 2.04 14.56 -9.69
CA ASP A 188 1.50 15.93 -9.78
C ASP A 188 -0.01 15.87 -10.07
N PHE A 189 -0.77 15.51 -9.04
CA PHE A 189 -2.19 15.24 -9.18
C PHE A 189 -3.00 16.53 -9.40
N ALA A 190 -2.59 17.64 -8.80
CA ALA A 190 -3.23 18.94 -8.98
C ALA A 190 -3.24 19.39 -10.45
N ARG A 191 -2.22 19.05 -11.23
CA ARG A 191 -2.10 19.46 -12.64
C ARG A 191 -2.61 18.40 -13.61
N GLN A 192 -2.45 17.12 -13.31
CA GLN A 192 -2.65 16.03 -14.25
C GLN A 192 -3.77 15.07 -13.83
N GLY A 193 -4.27 15.18 -12.57
CA GLY A 193 -5.32 14.32 -12.04
C GLY A 193 -4.96 12.84 -12.16
N LEU A 194 -5.93 12.04 -12.55
CA LEU A 194 -5.79 10.58 -12.73
C LEU A 194 -4.79 10.16 -13.83
N LEU A 195 -4.34 11.09 -14.66
CA LEU A 195 -3.33 10.85 -15.71
C LEU A 195 -1.91 11.23 -15.29
N ALA A 196 -1.71 11.63 -14.03
CA ALA A 196 -0.42 11.96 -13.48
C ALA A 196 0.54 10.76 -13.60
N ARG A 197 1.79 11.08 -13.95
CA ARG A 197 2.86 10.07 -14.06
C ARG A 197 3.73 10.09 -12.83
N ALA A 198 4.16 8.90 -12.41
CA ALA A 198 5.03 8.75 -11.27
C ALA A 198 6.40 9.41 -11.49
N GLU A 199 6.86 10.13 -10.49
CA GLU A 199 8.25 10.55 -10.33
C GLU A 199 8.85 9.82 -9.12
N VAL A 200 10.04 9.25 -9.28
CA VAL A 200 10.70 8.54 -8.16
C VAL A 200 11.20 9.57 -7.13
N VAL A 201 10.87 9.34 -5.88
CA VAL A 201 11.36 10.14 -4.76
C VAL A 201 12.63 9.47 -4.22
N PRO A 202 13.75 10.20 -4.08
CA PRO A 202 14.94 9.67 -3.42
C PRO A 202 14.61 9.24 -1.98
N ALA A 203 15.00 8.02 -1.64
CA ALA A 203 14.76 7.44 -0.33
C ALA A 203 16.07 6.89 0.28
N PRO A 204 16.21 6.85 1.62
CA PRO A 204 17.39 6.30 2.26
C PRO A 204 17.56 4.80 1.94
N PRO A 205 18.80 4.27 1.91
CA PRO A 205 19.06 2.87 1.58
C PRO A 205 18.32 1.87 2.46
N GLY A 206 18.03 2.21 3.72
CA GLY A 206 17.29 1.36 4.65
C GLY A 206 15.92 0.93 4.12
N ILE A 207 15.26 1.78 3.32
CA ILE A 207 13.98 1.46 2.70
C ILE A 207 14.11 0.31 1.69
N SER A 208 15.15 0.32 0.87
CA SER A 208 15.37 -0.75 -0.13
C SER A 208 15.71 -2.11 0.50
N HIS A 209 16.05 -2.12 1.78
CA HIS A 209 16.36 -3.33 2.56
C HIS A 209 15.17 -3.83 3.39
N LEU A 210 14.00 -3.18 3.31
CA LEU A 210 12.80 -3.66 3.96
C LEU A 210 12.39 -5.03 3.39
N PRO A 211 11.75 -5.89 4.19
CA PRO A 211 11.30 -7.19 3.74
C PRO A 211 10.34 -7.06 2.54
N TYR A 212 10.41 -8.00 1.64
CA TYR A 212 9.47 -8.14 0.56
C TYR A 212 8.06 -8.43 1.12
N ASN A 213 7.05 -7.71 0.65
CA ASN A 213 5.65 -7.85 1.07
C ASN A 213 5.43 -7.66 2.59
N LYS A 214 6.25 -6.79 3.20
CA LYS A 214 6.21 -6.34 4.59
C LYS A 214 6.99 -5.02 4.75
N GLY A 215 7.02 -4.24 3.67
CA GLY A 215 7.86 -3.07 3.51
C GLY A 215 7.18 -1.76 3.87
N LEU A 216 7.07 -0.86 2.86
CA LEU A 216 6.51 0.48 3.03
C LEU A 216 4.99 0.44 3.10
N GLU A 217 4.43 0.69 4.28
CA GLU A 217 3.00 0.57 4.53
C GLU A 217 2.31 1.89 4.83
N ALA A 218 3.02 2.87 5.41
CA ALA A 218 2.42 4.13 5.75
C ALA A 218 3.33 5.32 5.44
N LEU A 219 2.73 6.40 4.95
CA LEU A 219 3.39 7.67 4.67
C LEU A 219 2.61 8.84 5.25
N THR A 220 3.29 9.75 5.93
CA THR A 220 2.73 11.04 6.33
C THR A 220 3.80 12.12 6.32
N PHE A 221 3.41 13.38 6.27
CA PHE A 221 4.35 14.48 6.36
C PHE A 221 4.39 15.05 7.77
N ALA A 222 5.58 15.35 8.25
CA ALA A 222 5.74 16.13 9.47
C ALA A 222 5.11 17.53 9.32
N PRO A 223 4.50 18.09 10.39
CA PRO A 223 3.93 19.43 10.37
C PRO A 223 4.97 20.48 10.00
N ARG A 224 4.54 21.52 9.28
CA ARG A 224 5.43 22.61 8.83
C ARG A 224 6.04 23.42 9.97
N ASN A 225 5.38 23.44 11.13
CA ASN A 225 5.80 24.15 12.35
C ASN A 225 6.53 23.26 13.36
N SER A 226 6.85 22.00 13.02
CA SER A 226 7.59 21.08 13.89
C SER A 226 9.10 21.12 13.63
N LYS A 227 9.88 20.54 14.54
CA LYS A 227 11.33 20.32 14.35
C LYS A 227 11.66 19.42 13.15
N LEU A 228 10.69 18.64 12.69
CA LEU A 228 10.79 17.74 11.56
C LEU A 228 10.22 18.37 10.27
N ALA A 229 9.98 19.67 10.24
CA ALA A 229 9.38 20.35 9.09
C ALA A 229 10.05 19.96 7.77
N GLY A 230 9.23 19.64 6.76
CA GLY A 230 9.69 19.19 5.45
C GLY A 230 10.01 17.69 5.36
N ALA A 231 10.08 16.95 6.47
CA ALA A 231 10.30 15.53 6.42
C ALA A 231 9.03 14.78 5.98
N LEU A 232 9.21 13.82 5.08
CA LEU A 232 8.27 12.73 4.84
C LEU A 232 8.61 11.62 5.84
N ILE A 233 7.63 11.19 6.62
CA ILE A 233 7.76 10.09 7.58
C ILE A 233 7.21 8.84 6.91
N ALA A 234 8.02 7.79 6.84
CA ALA A 234 7.65 6.51 6.28
C ALA A 234 7.73 5.42 7.35
N PHE A 235 6.74 4.54 7.39
CA PHE A 235 6.68 3.44 8.33
C PHE A 235 6.67 2.12 7.56
N SER A 236 7.34 1.11 8.12
CA SER A 236 7.27 -0.24 7.59
C SER A 236 6.16 -1.04 8.28
N GLU A 237 5.52 -1.96 7.54
CA GLU A 237 4.57 -2.91 8.12
C GLU A 237 5.29 -3.82 9.12
N ARG A 238 6.33 -4.51 8.67
CA ARG A 238 7.09 -5.47 9.48
C ARG A 238 8.59 -5.47 9.19
N GLY A 239 9.16 -4.35 8.77
CA GLY A 239 10.60 -4.17 8.77
C GLY A 239 11.06 -3.99 10.21
N LEU A 240 11.64 -5.03 10.83
CA LEU A 240 11.98 -5.01 12.25
C LEU A 240 13.41 -4.54 12.50
N ASP A 241 13.60 -3.80 13.58
CA ASP A 241 14.90 -3.54 14.15
C ASP A 241 15.44 -4.78 14.93
N PRO A 242 16.69 -4.80 15.41
CA PRO A 242 17.23 -5.94 16.16
C PRO A 242 16.46 -6.29 17.43
N ASN A 243 15.65 -5.38 17.97
CA ASN A 243 14.85 -5.57 19.17
C ASN A 243 13.39 -5.96 18.86
N GLY A 244 13.04 -6.14 17.58
CA GLY A 244 11.70 -6.54 17.14
C GLY A 244 10.70 -5.40 17.04
N ASN A 245 11.15 -4.13 17.03
CA ASN A 245 10.29 -2.96 16.80
C ASN A 245 10.21 -2.62 15.32
N LEU A 246 9.16 -1.92 14.92
CA LEU A 246 8.89 -1.55 13.53
C LEU A 246 9.81 -0.38 13.13
N LYS A 247 10.53 -0.52 12.02
CA LYS A 247 11.39 0.55 11.48
C LYS A 247 10.55 1.65 10.85
N ALA A 248 11.01 2.87 11.04
CA ALA A 248 10.46 4.06 10.41
C ALA A 248 11.58 5.01 9.97
N PHE A 249 11.26 5.89 9.03
CA PHE A 249 12.25 6.72 8.35
C PHE A 249 11.81 8.18 8.30
N LEU A 250 12.73 9.09 8.54
CA LEU A 250 12.60 10.51 8.26
C LEU A 250 13.34 10.81 6.96
N ILE A 251 12.60 11.19 5.93
CA ILE A 251 13.12 11.42 4.57
C ILE A 251 13.09 12.90 4.27
N GLY A 252 14.26 13.47 4.00
CA GLY A 252 14.38 14.95 3.85
C GLY A 252 14.21 15.67 5.18
N GLY A 253 13.84 16.97 5.12
CA GLY A 253 13.79 17.83 6.30
C GLY A 253 15.19 18.14 6.86
N ALA A 254 15.23 18.73 8.08
CA ALA A 254 16.48 19.15 8.70
C ALA A 254 17.27 17.99 9.34
N THR A 255 16.60 16.91 9.75
CA THR A 255 17.20 15.80 10.49
C THR A 255 16.71 14.47 9.91
N PRO A 256 17.18 14.08 8.70
CA PRO A 256 16.84 12.78 8.14
C PRO A 256 17.49 11.65 8.95
N GLY A 257 16.84 10.48 8.99
CA GLY A 257 17.36 9.32 9.72
C GLY A 257 16.33 8.23 9.91
N GLU A 258 16.69 7.19 10.65
CA GLU A 258 15.84 6.08 11.02
C GLU A 258 15.43 6.19 12.49
N PHE A 259 14.24 5.69 12.83
CA PHE A 259 13.76 5.52 14.18
C PHE A 259 12.94 4.23 14.27
N SER A 260 12.53 3.84 15.45
CA SER A 260 11.71 2.63 15.65
C SER A 260 10.39 2.99 16.33
N VAL A 261 9.33 2.29 15.95
CA VAL A 261 8.04 2.29 16.64
C VAL A 261 7.91 0.99 17.41
N LYS A 262 7.65 1.09 18.71
CA LYS A 262 7.48 -0.08 19.57
C LYS A 262 6.34 -0.94 19.07
N ARG A 263 6.65 -2.18 18.64
CA ARG A 263 5.66 -3.18 18.26
C ARG A 263 5.01 -3.74 19.51
N ARG A 264 3.68 -3.70 19.59
CA ARG A 264 2.91 -4.20 20.73
C ARG A 264 1.83 -5.17 20.25
N ASP A 265 1.65 -6.27 20.97
CA ASP A 265 0.56 -7.23 20.80
C ASP A 265 0.43 -7.78 19.37
N ASP A 266 1.56 -7.91 18.67
CA ASP A 266 1.64 -8.36 17.28
C ASP A 266 0.85 -7.53 16.25
N PHE A 267 0.56 -6.25 16.59
CA PHE A 267 0.02 -5.31 15.61
C PHE A 267 1.11 -4.84 14.66
N ASP A 268 0.71 -4.70 13.41
CA ASP A 268 1.51 -4.14 12.32
C ASP A 268 0.87 -2.82 11.86
N ILE A 269 1.70 -1.87 11.41
CA ILE A 269 1.21 -0.56 10.92
C ILE A 269 0.63 -0.78 9.52
N SER A 270 -0.55 -0.19 9.23
CA SER A 270 -1.19 -0.19 7.91
C SER A 270 -1.36 1.20 7.30
N ASP A 271 -1.55 2.26 8.08
CA ASP A 271 -1.51 3.64 7.55
C ASP A 271 -1.16 4.65 8.64
N SER A 272 -0.90 5.90 8.23
CA SER A 272 -0.60 7.00 9.14
C SER A 272 -1.08 8.34 8.61
N VAL A 273 -1.50 9.21 9.53
CA VAL A 273 -1.80 10.61 9.23
C VAL A 273 -1.23 11.52 10.31
N THR A 274 -1.00 12.77 9.94
CA THR A 274 -0.64 13.81 10.91
C THR A 274 -1.90 14.58 11.30
N LEU A 275 -2.17 14.64 12.60
CA LEU A 275 -3.28 15.39 13.19
C LEU A 275 -3.02 16.89 13.15
N GLN A 276 -4.06 17.69 13.38
CA GLN A 276 -3.91 19.17 13.49
C GLN A 276 -3.02 19.59 14.65
N SER A 277 -3.03 18.82 15.75
CA SER A 277 -2.10 18.99 16.88
C SER A 277 -0.63 18.83 16.47
N GLY A 278 -0.38 18.19 15.34
CA GLY A 278 0.94 17.83 14.84
C GLY A 278 1.37 16.41 15.17
N ASP A 279 0.68 15.73 16.06
CA ASP A 279 0.98 14.35 16.40
C ASP A 279 0.65 13.39 15.24
N VAL A 280 1.31 12.25 15.21
CA VAL A 280 1.08 11.21 14.21
C VAL A 280 0.08 10.20 14.76
N LEU A 281 -0.98 9.94 14.01
CA LEU A 281 -1.92 8.86 14.28
C LEU A 281 -1.60 7.69 13.36
N LEU A 282 -1.34 6.53 13.95
CA LEU A 282 -1.15 5.26 13.27
C LEU A 282 -2.45 4.47 13.25
N LEU A 283 -2.76 3.88 12.11
CA LEU A 283 -3.67 2.75 12.00
C LEU A 283 -2.83 1.48 12.05
N GLU A 284 -3.20 0.58 12.93
CA GLU A 284 -2.52 -0.69 13.11
C GLU A 284 -3.54 -1.82 13.03
N ARG A 285 -3.17 -2.92 12.43
CA ARG A 285 -3.99 -4.12 12.28
C ARG A 285 -3.27 -5.37 12.77
N ARG A 286 -4.07 -6.36 13.16
CA ARG A 286 -3.60 -7.70 13.52
C ARG A 286 -4.60 -8.72 13.03
N PHE A 287 -4.10 -9.81 12.49
CA PHE A 287 -4.89 -11.01 12.27
C PHE A 287 -4.33 -12.18 13.08
N SER A 288 -5.22 -12.93 13.72
CA SER A 288 -4.88 -14.16 14.42
C SER A 288 -5.97 -15.21 14.15
N TRP A 289 -5.55 -16.44 13.88
CA TRP A 289 -6.47 -17.55 13.71
C TRP A 289 -7.37 -17.82 14.92
N TRP A 290 -6.93 -17.41 16.11
CA TRP A 290 -7.66 -17.64 17.38
C TRP A 290 -8.59 -16.49 17.74
N THR A 291 -8.20 -15.26 17.44
CA THR A 291 -8.95 -14.06 17.86
C THR A 291 -9.55 -13.28 16.70
N GLY A 292 -9.29 -13.72 15.45
CA GLY A 292 -9.71 -13.03 14.24
C GLY A 292 -8.94 -11.74 14.00
N ILE A 293 -9.61 -10.82 13.31
CA ILE A 293 -9.09 -9.51 12.97
C ILE A 293 -9.29 -8.52 14.13
N ALA A 294 -8.33 -7.62 14.29
CA ALA A 294 -8.41 -6.47 15.19
C ALA A 294 -7.70 -5.27 14.58
N MET A 295 -8.17 -4.07 14.91
CA MET A 295 -7.53 -2.81 14.58
C MET A 295 -7.29 -1.96 15.81
N ARG A 296 -6.32 -1.03 15.70
CA ARG A 296 -6.01 -0.05 16.73
C ARG A 296 -5.65 1.29 16.10
N LEU A 297 -6.12 2.39 16.68
CA LEU A 297 -5.60 3.72 16.41
C LEU A 297 -4.67 4.12 17.55
N ARG A 298 -3.41 4.45 17.22
CA ARG A 298 -2.38 4.83 18.21
C ARG A 298 -1.80 6.19 17.86
N ARG A 299 -1.84 7.13 18.82
CA ARG A 299 -1.30 8.48 18.70
C ARG A 299 0.13 8.53 19.22
N ILE A 300 1.06 9.04 18.41
CA ILE A 300 2.46 9.27 18.76
C ILE A 300 2.70 10.78 18.78
N ALA A 301 3.24 11.28 19.88
CA ALA A 301 3.63 12.69 19.97
C ALA A 301 4.75 13.01 18.95
N ILE A 302 4.58 14.04 18.15
CA ILE A 302 5.59 14.45 17.16
C ILE A 302 6.92 14.84 17.81
N SER A 303 6.88 15.30 19.08
CA SER A 303 8.06 15.64 19.87
C SER A 303 8.98 14.46 20.15
N ASP A 304 8.42 13.24 20.18
CA ASP A 304 9.14 12.02 20.50
C ASP A 304 9.85 11.42 19.29
N ILE A 305 9.46 11.86 18.09
CA ILE A 305 10.03 11.39 16.84
C ILE A 305 11.36 12.10 16.58
N ALA A 306 12.45 11.33 16.53
CA ALA A 306 13.78 11.80 16.20
C ALA A 306 14.63 10.63 15.66
N PRO A 307 15.71 10.87 14.90
CA PRO A 307 16.63 9.83 14.50
C PRO A 307 17.16 9.05 15.70
N GLY A 308 17.10 7.72 15.62
CA GLY A 308 17.54 6.79 16.68
C GLY A 308 16.54 6.61 17.83
N ALA A 309 15.42 7.31 17.85
CA ALA A 309 14.41 7.15 18.90
C ALA A 309 13.69 5.81 18.80
N LEU A 310 13.26 5.27 19.94
CA LEU A 310 12.20 4.28 20.04
C LEU A 310 10.96 5.00 20.55
N VAL A 311 9.97 5.14 19.68
CA VAL A 311 8.71 5.80 20.04
C VAL A 311 7.64 4.77 20.41
N ASP A 312 6.79 5.16 21.34
CA ASP A 312 5.55 4.46 21.67
C ASP A 312 4.41 5.48 21.59
N GLY A 313 3.19 5.08 21.89
CA GLY A 313 2.06 6.00 21.80
C GLY A 313 0.91 5.55 22.67
N THR A 314 -0.15 6.37 22.66
CA THR A 314 -1.39 6.12 23.39
C THR A 314 -2.45 5.58 22.45
N ASP A 315 -3.10 4.49 22.85
CA ASP A 315 -4.21 3.90 22.10
C ASP A 315 -5.46 4.79 22.24
N LEU A 316 -6.03 5.20 21.11
CA LEU A 316 -7.27 5.99 21.06
C LEU A 316 -8.48 5.10 20.81
N LEU A 317 -8.32 4.05 20.02
CA LEU A 317 -9.39 3.10 19.71
C LEU A 317 -8.78 1.71 19.58
N PHE A 318 -9.47 0.73 20.13
CA PHE A 318 -9.26 -0.68 19.84
C PHE A 318 -10.59 -1.28 19.39
N ALA A 319 -10.57 -2.08 18.33
CA ALA A 319 -11.72 -2.81 17.82
C ALA A 319 -11.33 -4.23 17.40
N ASP A 320 -12.25 -5.16 17.64
CA ASP A 320 -12.14 -6.57 17.33
C ASP A 320 -13.38 -7.06 16.57
N LEU A 321 -13.57 -8.37 16.45
CA LEU A 321 -14.76 -9.00 15.83
C LEU A 321 -16.10 -8.60 16.50
N GLY A 322 -16.08 -7.96 17.64
CA GLY A 322 -17.28 -7.36 18.26
C GLY A 322 -17.70 -6.03 17.66
N HIS A 323 -16.95 -5.54 16.68
CA HIS A 323 -17.15 -4.27 16.00
C HIS A 323 -17.29 -4.47 14.50
N GLN A 324 -17.88 -3.48 13.83
CA GLN A 324 -17.95 -3.45 12.37
C GLN A 324 -16.61 -3.00 11.82
N ILE A 325 -15.71 -3.94 11.64
CA ILE A 325 -14.40 -3.77 11.04
C ILE A 325 -14.15 -4.89 10.02
N ASP A 326 -13.21 -4.66 9.14
CA ASP A 326 -12.59 -5.66 8.28
C ASP A 326 -11.08 -5.41 8.26
N ASN A 327 -10.36 -5.79 7.23
CA ASN A 327 -8.93 -5.53 7.04
C ASN A 327 -8.71 -4.02 6.83
N MET A 328 -8.67 -3.23 7.91
CA MET A 328 -8.55 -1.77 7.84
C MET A 328 -7.15 -1.37 7.41
N GLU A 329 -7.04 -0.76 6.21
CA GLU A 329 -5.76 -0.43 5.58
C GLU A 329 -5.53 1.07 5.46
N GLY A 330 -6.56 1.86 5.16
CA GLY A 330 -6.39 3.29 4.92
C GLY A 330 -6.99 4.15 6.02
N LEU A 331 -6.31 5.27 6.31
CA LEU A 331 -6.71 6.27 7.30
C LEU A 331 -6.55 7.67 6.70
N SER A 332 -7.56 8.51 6.86
CA SER A 332 -7.53 9.93 6.50
C SER A 332 -7.99 10.80 7.64
N VAL A 333 -7.56 12.05 7.66
CA VAL A 333 -7.99 13.07 8.62
C VAL A 333 -8.35 14.36 7.90
N HIS A 334 -9.47 14.97 8.28
CA HIS A 334 -9.84 16.32 7.86
C HIS A 334 -10.59 17.03 8.99
N ALA A 335 -10.73 18.35 8.88
CA ALA A 335 -11.61 19.10 9.77
C ALA A 335 -12.99 19.25 9.11
N ASP A 336 -14.06 19.07 9.89
CA ASP A 336 -15.40 19.38 9.43
C ASP A 336 -15.67 20.90 9.46
N SER A 337 -16.89 21.32 9.09
CA SER A 337 -17.30 22.72 9.09
C SER A 337 -17.30 23.39 10.48
N ASN A 338 -17.28 22.60 11.56
CA ASN A 338 -17.22 23.07 12.93
C ASN A 338 -15.79 23.09 13.47
N GLY A 339 -14.80 22.66 12.65
CA GLY A 339 -13.40 22.52 13.06
C GLY A 339 -13.12 21.24 13.84
N GLU A 340 -14.07 20.28 13.88
CA GLU A 340 -13.90 19.00 14.55
C GLU A 340 -13.08 18.05 13.66
N THR A 341 -12.18 17.31 14.29
CA THR A 341 -11.32 16.33 13.59
C THR A 341 -12.11 15.08 13.23
N ILE A 342 -12.25 14.81 11.94
CA ILE A 342 -12.90 13.61 11.41
C ILE A 342 -11.83 12.65 10.89
N LEU A 343 -11.89 11.41 11.36
CA LEU A 343 -11.10 10.29 10.89
C LEU A 343 -11.94 9.47 9.92
N THR A 344 -11.43 9.19 8.74
CA THR A 344 -12.06 8.31 7.75
C THR A 344 -11.15 7.11 7.52
N LEU A 345 -11.69 5.91 7.72
CA LEU A 345 -10.98 4.65 7.51
C LEU A 345 -11.58 3.92 6.32
N ILE A 346 -10.75 3.19 5.59
CA ILE A 346 -11.20 2.26 4.54
C ILE A 346 -10.58 0.89 4.77
N SER A 347 -11.31 -0.17 4.43
CA SER A 347 -10.81 -1.54 4.50
C SER A 347 -10.53 -2.11 3.11
N ASP A 348 -9.55 -3.00 3.06
CA ASP A 348 -9.26 -3.87 1.94
C ASP A 348 -10.11 -5.14 2.03
N ASP A 349 -10.81 -5.48 0.95
CA ASP A 349 -11.55 -6.73 0.81
C ASP A 349 -10.71 -7.89 0.23
N ASN A 350 -9.44 -7.64 -0.09
CA ASN A 350 -8.53 -8.62 -0.71
C ASN A 350 -9.16 -9.31 -1.94
N PHE A 351 -10.12 -8.65 -2.61
CA PHE A 351 -10.95 -9.27 -3.66
C PHE A 351 -11.60 -10.60 -3.22
N SER A 352 -11.87 -10.75 -1.93
CA SER A 352 -12.43 -11.95 -1.30
C SER A 352 -13.92 -11.76 -1.04
N ILE A 353 -14.73 -12.76 -1.37
CA ILE A 353 -16.16 -12.76 -1.06
C ILE A 353 -16.46 -12.82 0.46
N LEU A 354 -15.46 -13.08 1.28
CA LEU A 354 -15.57 -13.16 2.75
C LEU A 354 -15.22 -11.85 3.44
N GLN A 355 -14.65 -10.88 2.72
CA GLN A 355 -14.24 -9.59 3.25
C GLN A 355 -15.04 -8.47 2.59
N ARG A 356 -15.02 -7.30 3.22
CA ARG A 356 -15.86 -6.17 2.83
C ARG A 356 -15.00 -4.93 2.61
N THR A 357 -15.28 -4.19 1.56
CA THR A 357 -14.84 -2.80 1.44
C THR A 357 -15.73 -1.92 2.31
N MET A 358 -15.19 -1.38 3.38
CA MET A 358 -15.91 -0.54 4.35
C MET A 358 -15.27 0.85 4.41
N LEU A 359 -16.12 1.87 4.50
CA LEU A 359 -15.70 3.24 4.83
C LEU A 359 -16.32 3.59 6.17
N LEU A 360 -15.50 3.87 7.18
CA LEU A 360 -15.95 4.21 8.53
C LEU A 360 -15.49 5.62 8.89
N GLN A 361 -16.37 6.39 9.55
CA GLN A 361 -16.01 7.71 10.04
C GLN A 361 -16.17 7.84 11.54
N PHE A 362 -15.17 8.47 12.15
CA PHE A 362 -15.14 8.79 13.57
C PHE A 362 -14.78 10.26 13.76
N LYS A 363 -15.32 10.85 14.82
CA LYS A 363 -14.91 12.17 15.30
C LYS A 363 -13.95 11.98 16.47
N LEU A 364 -12.82 12.68 16.44
CA LEU A 364 -11.90 12.77 17.58
C LEU A 364 -12.43 13.83 18.54
N VAL A 365 -12.84 13.42 19.74
CA VAL A 365 -13.58 14.28 20.68
C VAL A 365 -12.64 15.11 21.59
N HIS A 366 -11.37 14.68 21.74
CA HIS A 366 -10.34 15.39 22.50
C HIS A 366 -9.00 15.22 21.79
N GLU A 367 -8.46 16.31 21.32
CA GLU A 367 -7.08 16.41 20.87
C GLU A 367 -6.13 16.80 22.01
#